data_ca3da16906ec95f8c8da904e67accaef
#
_entry.id   ca3da16906ec95f8c8da904e67accaef
#
_cell.length_a   1.000
_cell.length_b   1.000
_cell.length_c   1.000
_cell.angle_alpha   90.00
_cell.angle_beta   90.00
_cell.angle_gamma   90.00
#
_symmetry.space_group_name_H-M   'P 1'
#
loop_
_entity.id
_entity.type
_entity.pdbx_description
1 polymer ?
#
loop_
_entity_poly.entity_id
_entity_poly.type
_entity_poly.pdbx_seq_one_letter_code
_entity_poly.pdbx_strand_id
1 'polypeptide(L)'
;MAGVYGEINSKIDYRRVLREATEVATRTLARTPNNAIMQGINKQLAAMKRWTDSGRKPTEIERRNIDVGLIAARELSDETGEVGDLAKKLFALNNYFEDWPTDAEAASATDEDFFDEDE
;
A
#
# COMPACT_ATOMS: atom_id res chain seq x y z
N MET A 1 13.36 12.50 -0.12
CA MET A 1 12.94 11.28 -0.83
C MET A 1 12.09 10.39 0.05
N ALA A 2 11.04 9.81 -0.48
CA ALA A 2 10.19 8.93 0.31
C ALA A 2 10.88 7.58 0.52
N GLY A 3 10.72 7.01 1.70
CA GLY A 3 11.22 5.66 1.97
C GLY A 3 10.30 4.61 1.39
N VAL A 4 10.55 3.34 1.75
CA VAL A 4 9.81 2.20 1.21
C VAL A 4 8.33 2.23 1.58
N TYR A 5 7.98 2.97 2.64
CA TYR A 5 6.58 3.09 3.07
C TYR A 5 5.91 4.37 2.54
N GLY A 6 6.58 5.10 1.66
CA GLY A 6 6.02 6.31 1.09
C GLY A 6 5.62 7.31 2.17
N GLU A 7 4.35 7.67 2.20
CA GLU A 7 3.84 8.64 3.18
C GLU A 7 3.35 7.98 4.47
N ILE A 8 3.56 6.68 4.63
CA ILE A 8 3.05 5.94 5.81
C ILE A 8 4.12 5.94 6.90
N ASN A 9 3.93 6.76 7.93
CA ASN A 9 4.85 6.86 9.04
C ASN A 9 4.26 6.33 10.35
N SER A 10 3.02 5.87 10.31
CA SER A 10 2.32 5.41 11.52
C SER A 10 1.14 4.54 11.13
N LYS A 11 0.53 3.87 12.12
CA LYS A 11 -0.69 3.10 11.88
C LYS A 11 -1.84 3.99 11.44
N ILE A 12 -1.87 5.23 11.91
CA ILE A 12 -2.89 6.18 11.50
C ILE A 12 -2.72 6.50 10.00
N ASP A 13 -1.48 6.73 9.58
CA ASP A 13 -1.20 6.97 8.16
C ASP A 13 -1.57 5.76 7.32
N TYR A 14 -1.25 4.56 7.82
CA TYR A 14 -1.58 3.32 7.11
C TYR A 14 -3.09 3.25 6.83
N ARG A 15 -3.90 3.52 7.84
CA ARG A 15 -5.35 3.48 7.66
C ARG A 15 -5.83 4.52 6.68
N ARG A 16 -5.27 5.72 6.75
CA ARG A 16 -5.63 6.80 5.84
C ARG A 16 -5.29 6.44 4.39
N VAL A 17 -4.06 5.99 4.17
CA VAL A 17 -3.61 5.64 2.82
C VAL A 17 -4.39 4.45 2.28
N LEU A 18 -4.68 3.47 3.13
CA LEU A 18 -5.50 2.32 2.73
C LEU A 18 -6.90 2.76 2.31
N ARG A 19 -7.50 3.69 3.06
CA ARG A 19 -8.82 4.21 2.72
C ARG A 19 -8.78 4.95 1.38
N GLU A 20 -7.76 5.81 1.20
CA GLU A 20 -7.61 6.57 -0.05
C GLU A 20 -7.42 5.65 -1.25
N ALA A 21 -6.58 4.65 -1.09
CA ALA A 21 -6.35 3.67 -2.16
C ALA A 21 -7.63 2.90 -2.49
N THR A 22 -8.39 2.53 -1.46
CA THR A 22 -9.64 1.81 -1.65
C THR A 22 -10.64 2.66 -2.43
N GLU A 23 -10.71 3.94 -2.11
CA GLU A 23 -11.64 4.84 -2.81
C GLU A 23 -11.31 4.94 -4.30
N VAL A 24 -10.03 5.11 -4.62
CA VAL A 24 -9.61 5.20 -6.01
C VAL A 24 -9.84 3.88 -6.74
N ALA A 25 -9.47 2.77 -6.09
CA ALA A 25 -9.64 1.46 -6.69
C ALA A 25 -11.12 1.14 -6.95
N THR A 26 -11.99 1.52 -6.04
CA THR A 26 -13.43 1.31 -6.18
C THR A 26 -13.98 2.12 -7.36
N ARG A 27 -13.59 3.39 -7.46
CA ARG A 27 -14.02 4.23 -8.58
C ARG A 27 -13.53 3.72 -9.91
N THR A 28 -12.27 3.29 -9.95
CA THR A 28 -11.67 2.78 -11.17
C THR A 28 -12.37 1.50 -11.62
N LEU A 29 -12.64 0.60 -10.69
CA LEU A 29 -13.35 -0.63 -11.00
C LEU A 29 -14.77 -0.35 -11.51
N ALA A 30 -15.44 0.66 -10.95
CA ALA A 30 -16.78 1.02 -11.39
C ALA A 30 -16.78 1.43 -12.86
N ARG A 31 -15.70 2.05 -13.32
CA ARG A 31 -15.58 2.46 -14.73
C ARG A 31 -15.19 1.29 -15.63
N THR A 32 -14.52 0.29 -15.09
CA THR A 32 -14.07 -0.88 -15.86
C THR A 32 -14.36 -2.16 -15.08
N PRO A 33 -15.65 -2.50 -14.91
CA PRO A 33 -16.02 -3.56 -13.98
C PRO A 33 -15.48 -4.95 -14.33
N ASN A 34 -15.10 -5.17 -15.58
CA ASN A 34 -14.57 -6.46 -16.00
C ASN A 34 -13.05 -6.54 -15.96
N ASN A 35 -12.39 -5.49 -15.45
CA ASN A 35 -10.94 -5.47 -15.36
C ASN A 35 -10.48 -6.39 -14.23
N ALA A 36 -9.89 -7.53 -14.60
CA ALA A 36 -9.47 -8.53 -13.62
C ALA A 36 -8.39 -8.00 -12.67
N ILE A 37 -7.48 -7.17 -13.18
CA ILE A 37 -6.42 -6.59 -12.35
C ILE A 37 -7.03 -5.72 -11.26
N MET A 38 -7.96 -4.85 -11.63
CA MET A 38 -8.58 -3.95 -10.66
C MET A 38 -9.48 -4.71 -9.69
N GLN A 39 -10.13 -5.77 -10.14
CA GLN A 39 -10.90 -6.65 -9.25
C GLN A 39 -9.99 -7.26 -8.18
N GLY A 40 -8.82 -7.75 -8.60
CA GLY A 40 -7.85 -8.33 -7.67
C GLY A 40 -7.33 -7.33 -6.67
N ILE A 41 -7.03 -6.10 -7.12
CA ILE A 41 -6.57 -5.04 -6.23
C ILE A 41 -7.64 -4.72 -5.19
N ASN A 42 -8.89 -4.58 -5.62
CA ASN A 42 -9.99 -4.29 -4.70
C ASN A 42 -10.16 -5.38 -3.64
N LYS A 43 -10.05 -6.64 -4.06
CA LYS A 43 -10.17 -7.76 -3.12
C LYS A 43 -9.08 -7.72 -2.06
N GLN A 44 -7.84 -7.45 -2.48
CA GLN A 44 -6.72 -7.41 -1.55
C GLN A 44 -6.83 -6.23 -0.58
N LEU A 45 -7.23 -5.07 -1.06
CA LEU A 45 -7.41 -3.91 -0.18
C LEU A 45 -8.48 -4.18 0.86
N ALA A 46 -9.58 -4.81 0.46
CA ALA A 46 -10.65 -5.18 1.39
C ALA A 46 -10.15 -6.17 2.44
N ALA A 47 -9.34 -7.14 2.03
CA ALA A 47 -8.77 -8.12 2.95
C ALA A 47 -7.81 -7.44 3.93
N MET A 48 -6.95 -6.55 3.43
CA MET A 48 -6.02 -5.81 4.28
C MET A 48 -6.77 -5.03 5.36
N LYS A 49 -7.83 -4.34 4.95
CA LYS A 49 -8.65 -3.58 5.89
C LYS A 49 -9.25 -4.50 6.96
N ARG A 50 -9.86 -5.60 6.52
CA ARG A 50 -10.51 -6.54 7.43
C ARG A 50 -9.53 -7.13 8.44
N TRP A 51 -8.35 -7.50 7.95
CA TRP A 51 -7.35 -8.17 8.79
C TRP A 51 -6.69 -7.22 9.80
N THR A 52 -6.66 -5.93 9.51
CA THR A 52 -5.97 -4.95 10.37
C THR A 52 -6.91 -3.91 10.97
N ASP A 53 -8.21 -4.13 10.88
CA ASP A 53 -9.22 -3.13 11.26
C ASP A 53 -9.11 -2.69 12.73
N SER A 54 -8.73 -3.61 13.62
CA SER A 54 -8.58 -3.30 15.03
C SER A 54 -7.16 -2.91 15.42
N GLY A 55 -6.30 -2.67 14.45
CA GLY A 55 -4.89 -2.40 14.69
C GLY A 55 -4.07 -3.67 14.87
N ARG A 56 -4.66 -4.82 14.61
CA ARG A 56 -4.02 -6.11 14.76
C ARG A 56 -2.90 -6.30 13.73
N LYS A 57 -1.79 -6.85 14.19
CA LYS A 57 -0.70 -7.21 13.29
C LYS A 57 -1.15 -8.35 12.38
N PRO A 58 -0.93 -8.25 11.07
CA PRO A 58 -1.28 -9.34 10.17
C PRO A 58 -0.43 -10.58 10.44
N THR A 59 -1.02 -11.75 10.22
CA THR A 59 -0.29 -13.01 10.36
C THR A 59 0.65 -13.20 9.18
N GLU A 60 1.58 -14.15 9.30
CA GLU A 60 2.49 -14.46 8.21
C GLU A 60 1.75 -14.90 6.95
N ILE A 61 0.71 -15.72 7.13
CA ILE A 61 -0.08 -16.18 5.99
C ILE A 61 -0.79 -15.01 5.32
N GLU A 62 -1.37 -14.11 6.11
CA GLU A 62 -2.04 -12.92 5.57
C GLU A 62 -1.06 -12.07 4.78
N ARG A 63 0.14 -11.87 5.32
CA ARG A 63 1.16 -11.07 4.65
C ARG A 63 1.58 -11.67 3.32
N ARG A 64 1.64 -12.99 3.23
CA ARG A 64 2.00 -13.68 2.00
C ARG A 64 0.93 -13.60 0.93
N ASN A 65 -0.31 -13.34 1.33
CA ASN A 65 -1.42 -13.29 0.39
C ASN A 65 -1.64 -11.91 -0.22
N ILE A 66 -0.83 -10.93 0.15
CA ILE A 66 -0.96 -9.58 -0.39
C ILE A 66 0.22 -9.30 -1.32
N ASP A 67 -0.09 -8.98 -2.57
CA ASP A 67 0.93 -8.64 -3.56
C ASP A 67 0.52 -7.44 -4.42
N VAL A 68 -0.31 -6.55 -3.87
CA VAL A 68 -0.75 -5.36 -4.62
C VAL A 68 0.40 -4.49 -5.08
N GLY A 69 1.51 -4.47 -4.32
CA GLY A 69 2.69 -3.71 -4.74
C GLY A 69 3.32 -4.28 -5.99
N LEU A 70 3.40 -5.59 -6.09
CA LEU A 70 3.91 -6.25 -7.27
C LEU A 70 2.98 -6.04 -8.46
N ILE A 71 1.68 -6.15 -8.23
CA ILE A 71 0.70 -5.89 -9.27
C ILE A 71 0.85 -4.46 -9.79
N ALA A 72 0.99 -3.50 -8.88
CA ALA A 72 1.17 -2.10 -9.28
C ALA A 72 2.43 -1.92 -10.13
N ALA A 73 3.52 -2.54 -9.72
CA ALA A 73 4.78 -2.42 -10.46
C ALA A 73 4.68 -3.02 -11.86
N ARG A 74 3.93 -4.09 -12.02
CA ARG A 74 3.85 -4.80 -13.30
C ARG A 74 2.76 -4.27 -14.21
N GLU A 75 1.63 -3.85 -13.64
CA GLU A 75 0.45 -3.54 -14.43
C GLU A 75 0.12 -2.05 -14.47
N LEU A 76 0.61 -1.27 -13.52
CA LEU A 76 0.25 0.14 -13.40
C LEU A 76 1.46 1.08 -13.51
N SER A 77 2.62 0.56 -13.87
CA SER A 77 3.85 1.35 -13.87
C SER A 77 3.83 2.50 -14.87
N ASP A 78 3.06 2.37 -15.94
CA ASP A 78 2.98 3.40 -16.98
C ASP A 78 1.84 4.39 -16.74
N GLU A 79 1.05 4.18 -15.70
CA GLU A 79 -0.11 5.03 -15.44
C GLU A 79 0.32 6.36 -14.84
N THR A 80 -0.48 7.38 -15.12
CA THR A 80 -0.30 8.71 -14.56
C THR A 80 -1.61 9.15 -13.90
N GLY A 81 -1.61 10.34 -13.29
CA GLY A 81 -2.79 10.88 -12.66
C GLY A 81 -3.25 10.03 -11.48
N GLU A 82 -4.55 9.86 -11.36
CA GLU A 82 -5.15 9.18 -10.20
C GLU A 82 -4.68 7.72 -10.09
N VAL A 83 -4.61 7.02 -11.21
CA VAL A 83 -4.18 5.61 -11.19
C VAL A 83 -2.69 5.50 -10.91
N GLY A 84 -1.90 6.44 -11.42
CA GLY A 84 -0.47 6.48 -11.10
C GLY A 84 -0.24 6.72 -9.61
N ASP A 85 -1.02 7.60 -9.00
CA ASP A 85 -0.95 7.84 -7.56
C ASP A 85 -1.39 6.61 -6.78
N LEU A 86 -2.41 5.92 -7.27
CA LEU A 86 -2.86 4.67 -6.66
C LEU A 86 -1.71 3.65 -6.67
N ALA A 87 -0.99 3.54 -7.78
CA ALA A 87 0.12 2.58 -7.87
C ALA A 87 1.17 2.85 -6.79
N LYS A 88 1.49 4.12 -6.54
CA LYS A 88 2.45 4.48 -5.49
C LYS A 88 1.93 4.10 -4.11
N LYS A 89 0.64 4.33 -3.86
CA LYS A 89 0.04 3.96 -2.59
C LYS A 89 0.04 2.44 -2.39
N LEU A 90 -0.26 1.69 -3.44
CA LEU A 90 -0.26 0.22 -3.36
C LEU A 90 1.11 -0.32 -3.02
N PHE A 91 2.15 0.26 -3.62
CA PHE A 91 3.52 -0.15 -3.34
C PHE A 91 3.87 0.11 -1.87
N ALA A 92 3.58 1.31 -1.39
CA ALA A 92 3.87 1.67 0.00
C ALA A 92 3.06 0.82 0.98
N LEU A 93 1.78 0.61 0.69
CA LEU A 93 0.89 -0.20 1.53
C LEU A 93 1.38 -1.64 1.64
N ASN A 94 1.79 -2.23 0.52
CA ASN A 94 2.26 -3.60 0.51
C ASN A 94 3.52 -3.75 1.38
N ASN A 95 4.46 -2.83 1.22
CA ASN A 95 5.68 -2.86 2.02
C ASN A 95 5.40 -2.70 3.50
N TYR A 96 4.54 -1.75 3.85
CA TYR A 96 4.17 -1.53 5.24
C TYR A 96 3.44 -2.73 5.83
N PHE A 97 2.51 -3.29 5.08
CA PHE A 97 1.73 -4.44 5.52
C PHE A 97 2.64 -5.65 5.80
N GLU A 98 3.60 -5.87 4.92
CA GLU A 98 4.53 -6.98 5.04
C GLU A 98 5.44 -6.84 6.25
N ASP A 99 5.97 -5.64 6.45
CA ASP A 99 6.93 -5.39 7.52
C ASP A 99 6.25 -5.10 8.86
N TRP A 100 5.07 -4.52 8.81
CA TRP A 100 4.28 -4.08 9.96
C TRP A 100 5.13 -3.43 11.04
N PRO A 101 5.83 -2.34 10.71
CA PRO A 101 6.76 -1.70 11.66
C PRO A 101 6.02 -0.97 12.76
N THR A 102 6.71 -0.73 13.88
CA THR A 102 6.19 0.19 14.89
C THR A 102 6.21 1.60 14.29
N ASP A 103 5.48 2.53 14.92
CA ASP A 103 5.47 3.90 14.44
C ASP A 103 6.87 4.50 14.44
N ALA A 104 7.67 4.20 15.47
CA ALA A 104 9.05 4.68 15.53
C ALA A 104 9.89 4.11 14.40
N GLU A 105 9.73 2.82 14.10
CA GLU A 105 10.47 2.18 13.02
C GLU A 105 10.07 2.75 11.67
N ALA A 106 8.80 3.00 11.46
CA ALA A 106 8.33 3.55 10.19
C ALA A 106 8.90 4.96 9.97
N ALA A 107 8.91 5.78 11.00
CA ALA A 107 9.47 7.12 10.91
C ALA A 107 10.98 7.06 10.68
N SER A 108 11.66 6.13 11.35
CA SER A 108 13.11 5.95 11.19
C SER A 108 13.49 5.46 9.82
N ALA A 109 12.64 4.65 9.19
CA ALA A 109 12.91 4.14 7.85
C ALA A 109 13.07 5.29 6.86
N THR A 110 12.26 6.34 7.00
CA THR A 110 12.38 7.51 6.14
C THR A 110 13.69 8.24 6.41
N ASP A 111 14.05 8.39 7.68
CA ASP A 111 15.28 9.05 8.07
C ASP A 111 16.51 8.25 7.63
N GLU A 112 16.45 6.94 7.76
CA GLU A 112 17.56 6.09 7.35
C GLU A 112 17.81 6.16 5.86
N ASP A 113 16.75 6.24 5.10
CA ASP A 113 16.84 6.39 3.67
C ASP A 113 17.61 7.65 3.30
N PHE A 114 17.37 8.71 4.04
CA PHE A 114 18.09 9.96 3.87
C PHE A 114 19.55 9.82 4.26
N PHE A 115 19.81 9.17 5.38
CA PHE A 115 21.17 8.96 5.88
C PHE A 115 22.04 8.18 4.92
N ASP A 116 21.48 7.15 4.34
CA ASP A 116 22.25 6.29 3.45
C ASP A 116 22.87 7.07 2.31
N GLU A 117 22.24 8.15 1.93
CA GLU A 117 22.76 8.98 0.85
C GLU A 117 23.99 9.78 1.25
N ASP A 118 24.18 9.96 2.52
CA ASP A 118 25.35 10.69 3.02
C ASP A 118 26.59 9.83 3.07
N GLU A 119 26.40 8.55 2.95
CA GLU A 119 27.53 7.63 2.96
C GLU A 119 28.19 7.59 1.60
#